data_03ae119a0d25510f0920d7ceed544986
#
_entry.id   03ae119a0d25510f0920d7ceed544986
#
_cell.length_a   1.000
_cell.length_b   1.000
_cell.length_c   1.000
_cell.angle_alpha   90.00
_cell.angle_beta   90.00
_cell.angle_gamma   90.00
#
_symmetry.space_group_name_H-M   'P 1'
#
loop_
_entity.id
_entity.type
_entity.pdbx_description
1 polymer ?
#
loop_
_entity_poly.entity_id
_entity_poly.type
_entity_poly.pdbx_seq_one_letter_code
_entity_poly.pdbx_strand_id
1 'polypeptide(L)'
;MKEYGFNTTLLHGTEGNNPHGATQVPIYQSSAFRHDTAEELEKIFSNKMAGYSYTRINNPTIESFEKRMSKLEGGVGSVACSSGMAALTMALMNILRNGDHVVAAAGLYGGTVELLDELKAYGITTTY
;
A
#
# COMPACT_ATOMS: atom_id res chain seq x y z
N MET A 1 -5.99 -7.07 -22.94
CA MET A 1 -5.67 -7.96 -21.79
C MET A 1 -6.87 -8.85 -21.52
N LYS A 2 -6.65 -10.12 -21.17
CA LYS A 2 -7.74 -11.03 -20.80
C LYS A 2 -8.33 -10.58 -19.47
N GLU A 3 -9.61 -10.29 -19.43
CA GLU A 3 -10.29 -9.91 -18.20
C GLU A 3 -10.59 -11.18 -17.39
N TYR A 4 -10.00 -11.29 -16.21
CA TYR A 4 -10.22 -12.44 -15.33
C TYR A 4 -11.36 -12.13 -14.33
N GLY A 5 -12.14 -13.15 -13.97
CA GLY A 5 -13.10 -13.02 -12.87
C GLY A 5 -12.40 -12.82 -11.52
N PHE A 6 -13.15 -12.34 -10.51
CA PHE A 6 -12.67 -11.99 -9.18
C PHE A 6 -11.77 -13.07 -8.54
N ASN A 7 -12.22 -14.32 -8.50
CA ASN A 7 -11.46 -15.42 -7.89
C ASN A 7 -10.14 -15.71 -8.62
N THR A 8 -10.11 -15.60 -9.94
CA THR A 8 -8.89 -15.78 -10.73
C THR A 8 -7.92 -14.62 -10.48
N THR A 9 -8.43 -13.39 -10.41
CA THR A 9 -7.64 -12.20 -10.09
C THR A 9 -7.07 -12.28 -8.67
N LEU A 10 -7.86 -12.78 -7.72
CA LEU A 10 -7.42 -12.97 -6.33
C LEU A 10 -6.22 -13.92 -6.23
N LEU A 11 -6.18 -14.99 -7.02
CA LEU A 11 -5.12 -15.99 -6.98
C LEU A 11 -3.94 -15.65 -7.91
N HIS A 12 -4.23 -15.19 -9.13
CA HIS A 12 -3.26 -15.08 -10.21
C HIS A 12 -3.07 -13.64 -10.75
N GLY A 13 -3.74 -12.66 -10.16
CA GLY A 13 -3.75 -11.28 -10.67
C GLY A 13 -2.41 -10.55 -10.65
N THR A 14 -1.42 -11.09 -9.95
CA THR A 14 -0.12 -10.45 -9.75
C THR A 14 1.05 -11.40 -9.97
N GLU A 15 0.90 -12.37 -10.87
CA GLU A 15 2.01 -13.23 -11.27
C GLU A 15 3.15 -12.35 -11.79
N GLY A 16 4.20 -12.22 -10.97
CA GLY A 16 5.43 -11.52 -11.29
C GLY A 16 6.38 -12.41 -12.09
N ASN A 17 7.39 -11.78 -12.66
CA ASN A 17 8.48 -12.50 -13.32
C ASN A 17 9.28 -13.26 -12.25
N ASN A 18 8.95 -14.54 -12.06
CA ASN A 18 9.57 -15.42 -11.08
C ASN A 18 10.55 -16.34 -11.81
N PRO A 19 11.85 -16.23 -11.54
CA PRO A 19 12.88 -17.01 -12.24
C PRO A 19 12.73 -18.52 -12.06
N HIS A 20 11.97 -18.96 -11.06
CA HIS A 20 11.75 -20.39 -10.76
C HIS A 20 10.37 -20.89 -11.17
N GLY A 21 9.54 -20.05 -11.81
CA GLY A 21 8.18 -20.44 -12.24
C GLY A 21 7.23 -20.78 -11.10
N ALA A 22 7.43 -20.23 -9.89
CA ALA A 22 6.54 -20.48 -8.76
C ALA A 22 5.13 -19.91 -9.08
N THR A 23 4.10 -20.69 -8.79
CA THR A 23 2.69 -20.31 -9.00
C THR A 23 2.17 -19.32 -7.96
N GLN A 24 2.90 -19.15 -6.86
CA GLN A 24 2.65 -18.16 -5.82
C GLN A 24 3.81 -17.17 -5.76
N VAL A 25 3.51 -15.95 -5.35
CA VAL A 25 4.56 -14.94 -5.14
C VAL A 25 5.46 -15.38 -3.99
N PRO A 26 6.77 -15.52 -4.21
CA PRO A 26 7.71 -15.86 -3.13
C PRO A 26 7.72 -14.81 -2.03
N ILE A 27 7.98 -15.24 -0.80
CA ILE A 27 8.13 -14.34 0.34
C ILE A 27 9.59 -13.87 0.41
N TYR A 28 9.82 -12.59 0.14
CA TYR A 28 11.12 -11.96 0.21
C TYR A 28 11.38 -11.38 1.59
N GLN A 29 11.96 -12.18 2.49
CA GLN A 29 12.35 -11.79 3.85
C GLN A 29 13.74 -11.14 3.85
N SER A 30 13.93 -10.10 3.07
CA SER A 30 15.18 -9.37 2.99
C SER A 30 14.95 -7.89 3.31
N SER A 31 15.84 -7.29 4.09
CA SER A 31 15.78 -5.85 4.36
C SER A 31 16.42 -5.03 3.25
N ALA A 32 17.43 -5.58 2.56
CA ALA A 32 18.16 -4.89 1.50
C ALA A 32 18.33 -5.79 0.27
N PHE A 33 18.46 -5.19 -0.89
CA PHE A 33 18.64 -5.85 -2.18
C PHE A 33 19.98 -5.43 -2.78
N ARG A 34 20.72 -6.42 -3.29
CA ARG A 34 22.03 -6.22 -3.91
C ARG A 34 21.87 -5.73 -5.34
N HIS A 35 22.75 -4.82 -5.74
CA HIS A 35 22.96 -4.37 -7.11
C HIS A 35 24.41 -4.58 -7.51
N ASP A 36 24.66 -4.75 -8.81
CA ASP A 36 26.01 -5.01 -9.29
C ASP A 36 26.84 -3.74 -9.39
N THR A 37 26.19 -2.58 -9.56
CA THR A 37 26.86 -1.29 -9.64
C THR A 37 26.20 -0.21 -8.77
N ALA A 38 26.96 0.80 -8.37
CA ALA A 38 26.45 1.96 -7.66
C ALA A 38 25.51 2.81 -8.55
N GLU A 39 25.78 2.85 -9.84
CA GLU A 39 24.96 3.57 -10.83
C GLU A 39 23.56 2.97 -10.99
N GLU A 40 23.42 1.64 -10.88
CA GLU A 40 22.09 1.00 -10.86
C GLU A 40 21.31 1.41 -9.63
N LEU A 41 21.94 1.37 -8.47
CA LEU A 41 21.32 1.77 -7.21
C LEU A 41 20.90 3.25 -7.22
N GLU A 42 21.74 4.13 -7.76
CA GLU A 42 21.41 5.55 -7.93
C GLU A 42 20.19 5.74 -8.83
N LYS A 43 20.10 5.01 -9.95
CA LYS A 43 18.94 5.08 -10.85
C LYS A 43 17.66 4.61 -10.16
N ILE A 44 17.71 3.58 -9.32
CA ILE A 44 16.56 3.11 -8.55
C ILE A 44 16.14 4.17 -7.54
N PHE A 45 17.06 4.73 -6.75
CA PHE A 45 16.75 5.78 -5.78
C PHE A 45 16.21 7.07 -6.41
N SER A 46 16.66 7.38 -7.62
CA SER A 46 16.17 8.54 -8.38
C SER A 46 14.91 8.25 -9.22
N ASN A 47 14.28 7.08 -9.06
CA ASN A 47 13.12 6.61 -9.83
C ASN A 47 13.33 6.60 -11.36
N LYS A 48 14.58 6.50 -11.82
CA LYS A 48 14.93 6.37 -13.25
C LYS A 48 14.95 4.92 -13.73
N MET A 49 14.97 3.96 -12.81
CA MET A 49 14.93 2.53 -13.08
C MET A 49 14.05 1.84 -12.04
N ALA A 50 13.22 0.90 -12.49
CA ALA A 50 12.46 0.03 -11.57
C ALA A 50 13.41 -0.94 -10.87
N GLY A 51 13.20 -1.18 -9.58
CA GLY A 51 13.99 -2.11 -8.78
C GLY A 51 13.70 -1.99 -7.30
N TYR A 52 14.32 -2.87 -6.53
CA TYR A 52 14.20 -2.90 -5.07
C TYR A 52 15.54 -2.56 -4.45
N SER A 53 15.56 -1.69 -3.46
CA SER A 53 16.78 -1.30 -2.75
C SER A 53 16.71 -1.65 -1.27
N TYR A 54 15.62 -1.31 -0.63
CA TYR A 54 15.40 -1.51 0.79
C TYR A 54 13.91 -1.71 1.08
N THR A 55 13.58 -2.71 1.90
CA THR A 55 12.18 -3.15 2.15
C THR A 55 11.27 -2.06 2.72
N ARG A 56 11.79 -1.09 3.48
CA ARG A 56 10.99 0.06 3.93
C ARG A 56 10.51 0.94 2.77
N ILE A 57 11.22 0.93 1.64
CA ILE A 57 10.85 1.69 0.43
C ILE A 57 9.94 0.84 -0.44
N ASN A 58 10.40 -0.37 -0.80
CA ASN A 58 9.64 -1.34 -1.58
C ASN A 58 10.18 -2.76 -1.40
N ASN A 59 9.31 -3.75 -1.60
CA ASN A 59 9.63 -5.17 -1.48
C ASN A 59 8.73 -5.94 -2.45
N PRO A 60 9.23 -6.97 -3.19
CA PRO A 60 8.42 -7.72 -4.16
C PRO A 60 7.16 -8.35 -3.57
N THR A 61 7.22 -8.83 -2.33
CA THR A 61 6.06 -9.41 -1.65
C THR A 61 4.99 -8.35 -1.36
N ILE A 62 5.40 -7.21 -0.82
CA ILE A 62 4.51 -6.09 -0.52
C ILE A 62 3.91 -5.52 -1.82
N GLU A 63 4.73 -5.28 -2.82
CA GLU A 63 4.28 -4.79 -4.13
C GLU A 63 3.25 -5.74 -4.78
N SER A 64 3.45 -7.05 -4.65
CA SER A 64 2.48 -8.02 -5.14
C SER A 64 1.12 -7.91 -4.44
N PHE A 65 1.12 -7.71 -3.12
CA PHE A 65 -0.10 -7.46 -2.36
C PHE A 65 -0.79 -6.17 -2.81
N GLU A 66 -0.05 -5.08 -2.91
CA GLU A 66 -0.55 -3.78 -3.37
C GLU A 66 -1.16 -3.85 -4.77
N LYS A 67 -0.45 -4.44 -5.73
CA LYS A 67 -0.96 -4.65 -7.09
C LYS A 67 -2.23 -5.49 -7.13
N ARG A 68 -2.32 -6.51 -6.27
CA ARG A 68 -3.50 -7.37 -6.16
C ARG A 68 -4.70 -6.61 -5.63
N MET A 69 -4.53 -5.88 -4.55
CA MET A 69 -5.58 -5.05 -3.97
C MET A 69 -6.08 -3.99 -4.96
N SER A 70 -5.16 -3.29 -5.64
CA SER A 70 -5.53 -2.34 -6.69
C SER A 70 -6.40 -2.96 -7.78
N LYS A 71 -6.05 -4.18 -8.24
CA LYS A 71 -6.84 -4.89 -9.26
C LYS A 71 -8.21 -5.32 -8.77
N LEU A 72 -8.30 -5.81 -7.53
CA LEU A 72 -9.57 -6.27 -6.94
C LEU A 72 -10.54 -5.13 -6.70
N GLU A 73 -10.03 -3.96 -6.30
CA GLU A 73 -10.81 -2.75 -6.01
C GLU A 73 -10.99 -1.84 -7.25
N GLY A 74 -10.41 -2.20 -8.41
CA GLY A 74 -10.44 -1.35 -9.60
C GLY A 74 -9.70 -0.02 -9.43
N GLY A 75 -8.77 0.04 -8.48
CA GLY A 75 -7.98 1.23 -8.16
C GLY A 75 -6.77 1.42 -9.08
N VAL A 76 -6.28 2.65 -9.16
CA VAL A 76 -5.05 2.99 -9.91
C VAL A 76 -3.78 2.55 -9.19
N GLY A 77 -3.85 2.33 -7.87
CA GLY A 77 -2.75 1.89 -7.02
C GLY A 77 -3.22 1.68 -5.59
N SER A 78 -2.43 1.00 -4.79
CA SER A 78 -2.62 0.86 -3.35
C SER A 78 -1.30 0.89 -2.61
N VAL A 79 -1.35 1.19 -1.33
CA VAL A 79 -0.20 1.21 -0.42
C VAL A 79 -0.51 0.32 0.76
N ALA A 80 0.37 -0.63 1.04
CA ALA A 80 0.26 -1.50 2.19
C ALA A 80 0.73 -0.82 3.47
N CYS A 81 -0.01 -1.02 4.54
CA CYS A 81 0.31 -0.53 5.87
C CYS A 81 0.43 -1.68 6.87
N SER A 82 1.04 -1.44 8.01
CA SER A 82 1.24 -2.44 9.06
C SER A 82 -0.05 -2.86 9.77
N SER A 83 -1.11 -2.06 9.66
CA SER A 83 -2.44 -2.33 10.25
C SER A 83 -3.53 -1.54 9.53
N GLY A 84 -4.80 -1.93 9.74
CA GLY A 84 -5.95 -1.16 9.24
C GLY A 84 -6.01 0.24 9.85
N MET A 85 -5.66 0.41 11.12
CA MET A 85 -5.61 1.74 11.75
C MET A 85 -4.51 2.61 11.16
N ALA A 86 -3.35 2.04 10.84
CA ALA A 86 -2.29 2.76 10.13
C ALA A 86 -2.78 3.21 8.74
N ALA A 87 -3.47 2.34 8.00
CA ALA A 87 -4.04 2.67 6.69
C ALA A 87 -5.07 3.82 6.79
N LEU A 88 -5.99 3.77 7.76
CA LEU A 88 -6.96 4.83 7.99
C LEU A 88 -6.29 6.15 8.36
N THR A 89 -5.34 6.12 9.30
CA THR A 89 -4.60 7.31 9.72
C THR A 89 -3.86 7.94 8.54
N MET A 90 -3.14 7.14 7.76
CA MET A 90 -2.40 7.64 6.60
C MET A 90 -3.32 8.21 5.52
N ALA A 91 -4.46 7.55 5.25
CA ALA A 91 -5.44 8.04 4.28
C ALA A 91 -6.01 9.41 4.70
N LEU A 92 -6.47 9.52 5.95
CA LEU A 92 -7.04 10.75 6.48
C LEU A 92 -6.00 11.88 6.54
N MET A 93 -4.83 11.64 7.11
CA MET A 93 -3.78 12.66 7.25
C MET A 93 -3.16 13.08 5.91
N ASN A 94 -3.28 12.25 4.86
CA ASN A 94 -2.82 12.63 3.53
C ASN A 94 -3.68 13.73 2.89
N ILE A 95 -5.00 13.73 3.15
CA ILE A 95 -5.97 14.64 2.52
C ILE A 95 -6.43 15.76 3.44
N LEU A 96 -6.49 15.54 4.75
CA LEU A 96 -7.00 16.50 5.73
C LEU A 96 -5.91 17.47 6.22
N ARG A 97 -6.33 18.69 6.52
CA ARG A 97 -5.52 19.77 7.07
C ARG A 97 -6.22 20.42 8.26
N ASN A 98 -5.49 21.22 9.00
CA ASN A 98 -6.07 22.05 10.07
C ASN A 98 -7.21 22.90 9.52
N GLY A 99 -8.36 22.87 10.20
CA GLY A 99 -9.59 23.56 9.79
C GLY A 99 -10.55 22.71 8.96
N ASP A 100 -10.15 21.51 8.54
CA ASP A 100 -11.02 20.60 7.78
C ASP A 100 -12.06 19.93 8.67
N HIS A 101 -13.10 19.41 8.00
CA HIS A 101 -14.22 18.73 8.65
C HIS A 101 -14.50 17.37 8.00
N VAL A 102 -14.70 16.35 8.83
CA VAL A 102 -15.06 15.01 8.42
C VAL A 102 -16.51 14.73 8.77
N VAL A 103 -17.25 14.16 7.84
CA VAL A 103 -18.57 13.58 8.10
C VAL A 103 -18.43 12.07 8.11
N ALA A 104 -18.77 11.45 9.22
CA ALA A 104 -18.59 10.02 9.45
C ALA A 104 -19.90 9.34 9.87
N ALA A 105 -20.05 8.06 9.55
CA ALA A 105 -21.18 7.28 10.02
C ALA A 105 -21.07 7.03 11.53
N ALA A 106 -22.19 7.07 12.26
CA ALA A 106 -22.21 6.80 13.70
C ALA A 106 -21.89 5.33 14.05
N GLY A 107 -22.01 4.40 13.10
CA GLY A 107 -21.77 2.95 13.31
C GLY A 107 -20.36 2.50 12.95
N LEU A 108 -19.34 3.32 13.15
CA LEU A 108 -17.94 2.97 12.86
C LEU A 108 -17.36 2.03 13.93
N TYR A 109 -16.27 1.35 13.56
CA TYR A 109 -15.41 0.65 14.49
C TYR A 109 -14.87 1.62 15.56
N GLY A 110 -14.87 1.22 16.84
CA GLY A 110 -14.48 2.09 17.96
C GLY A 110 -13.13 2.76 17.81
N GLY A 111 -12.11 2.02 17.36
CA GLY A 111 -10.78 2.61 17.10
C GLY A 111 -10.80 3.69 16.01
N THR A 112 -11.72 3.62 15.05
CA THR A 112 -11.88 4.69 14.04
C THR A 112 -12.51 5.94 14.67
N VAL A 113 -13.48 5.76 15.57
CA VAL A 113 -14.08 6.89 16.32
C VAL A 113 -13.01 7.56 17.18
N GLU A 114 -12.21 6.79 17.91
CA GLU A 114 -11.09 7.31 18.71
C GLU A 114 -10.09 8.08 17.85
N LEU A 115 -9.70 7.54 16.70
CA LEU A 115 -8.83 8.23 15.75
C LEU A 115 -9.42 9.57 15.30
N LEU A 116 -10.70 9.62 14.94
CA LEU A 116 -11.37 10.84 14.51
C LEU A 116 -11.46 11.87 15.65
N ASP A 117 -11.64 11.42 16.89
CA ASP A 117 -11.62 12.28 18.05
C ASP A 117 -10.22 12.84 18.35
N GLU A 118 -9.15 12.03 18.18
CA GLU A 118 -7.77 12.49 18.31
C GLU A 118 -7.40 13.54 17.24
N LEU A 119 -7.99 13.48 16.04
CA LEU A 119 -7.75 14.46 15.00
C LEU A 119 -8.19 15.89 15.38
N LYS A 120 -9.03 16.05 16.41
CA LYS A 120 -9.39 17.37 16.98
C LYS A 120 -8.16 18.13 17.49
N ALA A 121 -7.16 17.42 18.03
CA ALA A 121 -5.90 18.03 18.46
C ALA A 121 -5.11 18.65 17.30
N TYR A 122 -5.38 18.21 16.08
CA TYR A 122 -4.80 18.75 14.84
C TYR A 122 -5.71 19.77 14.14
N GLY A 123 -6.78 20.19 14.81
CA GLY A 123 -7.74 21.15 14.30
C GLY A 123 -8.70 20.60 13.23
N ILE A 124 -8.86 19.27 13.16
CA ILE A 124 -9.80 18.59 12.26
C ILE A 124 -11.02 18.19 13.08
N THR A 125 -12.21 18.58 12.68
CA THR A 125 -13.46 18.31 13.38
C THR A 125 -14.25 17.19 12.72
N THR A 126 -15.09 16.48 13.49
CA THR A 126 -15.92 15.38 12.98
C THR A 126 -17.37 15.55 13.38
N THR A 127 -18.31 15.28 12.46
CA THR A 127 -19.74 15.05 12.72
C THR A 127 -20.08 13.58 12.41
N TYR A 128 -20.82 12.94 13.34
CA TYR A 128 -21.30 11.55 13.19
C TYR A 128 -22.76 11.51 12.78
#